data_7c4aa93f73912d76afc3ba7a2c62e0a1
#
_entry.id   7c4aa93f73912d76afc3ba7a2c62e0a1
#
_cell.length_a   1.000
_cell.length_b   1.000
_cell.length_c   1.000
_cell.angle_alpha   90.00
_cell.angle_beta   90.00
_cell.angle_gamma   90.00
#
_symmetry.space_group_name_H-M   'P 1'
#
loop_
_entity.id
_entity.type
_entity.pdbx_description
1 polymer ?
#
loop_
_entity_poly.entity_id
_entity_poly.type
_entity_poly.pdbx_seq_one_letter_code
_entity_poly.pdbx_strand_id
1 'polypeptide(L)'
;ILIEPGETLECGDRVASVEATKSVFDITSPVDGAVSEILCNVGDTVRVGAPMVKLTTDASIRPKPITQEPHGTPLLTRRKSNNTIILSRPVTERRAFEVGLSNVQFNEGSRLITNELLLGKTTDMTSEDIIRRTGIRQRYWVDQNEDAISMAVGSCQRVLEQEGLLIDDIDLLICSTTSPMSMTPSMACRILNGLSAGKETMIQAFDISAACSGYLYALQSGYDFLQSTPHGRVLITTAEVLSPLLDLDDFDTSILFGDAATATVLYGENHLDRATAKLHRPDLSAKGEDGTTLSVPLRNSGFIQMKGRRVFQEAVRCMMSSLNRVCTREELQVEDLDLVVPHQANQRIMDAIQHRISPQVFSNIAQHGNTSSSTIPLCLSEILPAAQQDQTIGLCAFGGGFTFGAGIIKTL
;
A
#
# COMPACT_ATOMS: atom_id res chain seq x y z
N ILE A 1 -12.12 24.56 -34.72
CA ILE A 1 -11.90 23.64 -35.83
C ILE A 1 -11.13 24.37 -36.93
N LEU A 2 -10.09 23.72 -37.44
CA LEU A 2 -9.14 24.30 -38.41
C LEU A 2 -9.12 23.54 -39.75
N ILE A 3 -10.02 22.58 -39.91
CA ILE A 3 -10.10 21.65 -41.05
C ILE A 3 -11.51 21.61 -41.66
N GLU A 4 -11.59 21.12 -42.89
CA GLU A 4 -12.86 20.98 -43.63
C GLU A 4 -13.12 19.49 -44.00
N PRO A 5 -14.41 19.08 -44.18
CA PRO A 5 -14.72 17.74 -44.67
C PRO A 5 -14.10 17.51 -46.06
N GLY A 6 -13.43 16.38 -46.24
CA GLY A 6 -12.74 16.01 -47.49
C GLY A 6 -11.25 16.40 -47.51
N GLU A 7 -10.75 17.15 -46.51
CA GLU A 7 -9.36 17.53 -46.40
C GLU A 7 -8.51 16.30 -46.03
N THR A 8 -7.31 16.20 -46.63
CA THR A 8 -6.35 15.16 -46.32
C THR A 8 -5.36 15.68 -45.27
N LEU A 9 -5.18 14.92 -44.20
CA LEU A 9 -4.30 15.25 -43.08
C LEU A 9 -3.13 14.26 -42.99
N GLU A 10 -1.96 14.78 -42.62
CA GLU A 10 -0.84 13.96 -42.17
C GLU A 10 -0.83 13.85 -40.64
N CYS A 11 -0.19 12.81 -40.12
CA CYS A 11 0.00 12.64 -38.69
C CYS A 11 0.77 13.82 -38.10
N GLY A 12 0.15 14.57 -37.17
CA GLY A 12 0.68 15.78 -36.58
C GLY A 12 0.02 17.07 -37.04
N ASP A 13 -0.77 17.06 -38.12
CA ASP A 13 -1.51 18.24 -38.59
C ASP A 13 -2.52 18.74 -37.57
N ARG A 14 -2.63 20.06 -37.44
CA ARG A 14 -3.55 20.70 -36.48
C ARG A 14 -5.00 20.58 -36.97
N VAL A 15 -5.80 19.95 -36.12
CA VAL A 15 -7.23 19.68 -36.39
C VAL A 15 -8.13 20.74 -35.75
N ALA A 16 -7.81 21.13 -34.53
CA ALA A 16 -8.60 22.10 -33.78
C ALA A 16 -7.75 22.76 -32.69
N SER A 17 -8.20 23.95 -32.23
CA SER A 17 -7.74 24.53 -30.97
C SER A 17 -8.88 24.50 -29.97
N VAL A 18 -8.60 23.99 -28.76
CA VAL A 18 -9.56 23.89 -27.66
C VAL A 18 -9.13 24.79 -26.53
N GLU A 19 -10.00 25.69 -26.10
CA GLU A 19 -9.80 26.57 -24.98
C GLU A 19 -10.33 25.89 -23.70
N ALA A 20 -9.46 25.65 -22.73
CA ALA A 20 -9.81 25.30 -21.36
C ALA A 20 -9.57 26.49 -20.46
N THR A 21 -10.21 26.55 -19.31
CA THR A 21 -10.33 27.70 -18.37
C THR A 21 -9.08 28.60 -18.19
N LYS A 22 -7.88 28.17 -18.58
CA LYS A 22 -6.62 28.94 -18.50
C LYS A 22 -5.56 28.58 -19.55
N SER A 23 -5.89 27.79 -20.57
CA SER A 23 -4.93 27.33 -21.56
C SER A 23 -5.63 27.02 -22.88
N VAL A 24 -4.95 27.27 -23.98
CA VAL A 24 -5.37 26.84 -25.32
C VAL A 24 -4.51 25.65 -25.70
N PHE A 25 -5.14 24.59 -26.16
CA PHE A 25 -4.50 23.36 -26.62
C PHE A 25 -4.81 23.12 -28.08
N ASP A 26 -3.78 22.81 -28.85
CA ASP A 26 -3.95 22.35 -30.20
C ASP A 26 -4.18 20.83 -30.23
N ILE A 27 -5.21 20.42 -30.93
CA ILE A 27 -5.49 19.02 -31.21
C ILE A 27 -4.91 18.69 -32.59
N THR A 28 -4.08 17.67 -32.65
CA THR A 28 -3.44 17.24 -33.89
C THR A 28 -3.92 15.87 -34.33
N SER A 29 -3.86 15.58 -35.64
CA SER A 29 -4.23 14.28 -36.19
C SER A 29 -3.24 13.21 -35.70
N PRO A 30 -3.73 12.08 -35.15
CA PRO A 30 -2.86 10.97 -34.73
C PRO A 30 -2.44 10.05 -35.88
N VAL A 31 -3.00 10.23 -37.07
CA VAL A 31 -2.80 9.37 -38.26
C VAL A 31 -2.92 10.18 -39.54
N ASP A 32 -2.37 9.66 -40.61
CA ASP A 32 -2.66 10.14 -41.95
C ASP A 32 -4.07 9.69 -42.37
N GLY A 33 -4.84 10.56 -43.03
CA GLY A 33 -6.19 10.21 -43.47
C GLY A 33 -6.97 11.39 -44.00
N ALA A 34 -8.15 11.13 -44.61
CA ALA A 34 -9.08 12.16 -45.06
C ALA A 34 -10.20 12.42 -44.03
N VAL A 35 -10.53 13.66 -43.82
CA VAL A 35 -11.61 14.10 -42.93
C VAL A 35 -12.94 13.63 -43.51
N SER A 36 -13.59 12.67 -42.89
CA SER A 36 -14.91 12.15 -43.34
C SER A 36 -16.07 12.89 -42.73
N GLU A 37 -15.96 13.35 -41.48
CA GLU A 37 -17.01 14.07 -40.79
C GLU A 37 -16.44 14.91 -39.63
N ILE A 38 -16.93 16.14 -39.45
CA ILE A 38 -16.70 17.00 -38.32
C ILE A 38 -17.88 16.90 -37.36
N LEU A 39 -17.64 16.50 -36.10
CA LEU A 39 -18.68 16.15 -35.13
C LEU A 39 -19.00 17.26 -34.13
N CYS A 40 -18.30 18.41 -34.20
CA CYS A 40 -18.53 19.58 -33.36
C CYS A 40 -18.29 20.88 -34.13
N ASN A 41 -18.92 21.98 -33.69
CA ASN A 41 -18.81 23.30 -34.32
C ASN A 41 -17.86 24.20 -33.51
N VAL A 42 -17.41 25.29 -34.13
CA VAL A 42 -16.68 26.35 -33.44
C VAL A 42 -17.57 26.98 -32.36
N GLY A 43 -17.08 27.02 -31.11
CA GLY A 43 -17.85 27.54 -29.97
C GLY A 43 -18.60 26.46 -29.18
N ASP A 44 -18.62 25.22 -29.63
CA ASP A 44 -19.23 24.12 -28.87
C ASP A 44 -18.39 23.78 -27.64
N THR A 45 -19.06 23.46 -26.53
CA THR A 45 -18.42 22.89 -25.34
C THR A 45 -18.34 21.40 -25.50
N VAL A 46 -17.14 20.85 -25.69
CA VAL A 46 -16.90 19.40 -25.85
C VAL A 46 -16.35 18.80 -24.56
N ARG A 47 -16.81 17.59 -24.23
CA ARG A 47 -16.24 16.83 -23.10
C ARG A 47 -14.92 16.20 -23.51
N VAL A 48 -13.97 16.13 -22.57
CA VAL A 48 -12.70 15.42 -22.79
C VAL A 48 -13.00 13.97 -23.16
N GLY A 49 -12.43 13.51 -24.28
CA GLY A 49 -12.67 12.16 -24.83
C GLY A 49 -13.85 12.07 -25.80
N ALA A 50 -14.64 13.12 -26.01
CA ALA A 50 -15.67 13.13 -27.07
C ALA A 50 -14.99 13.17 -28.45
N PRO A 51 -15.48 12.37 -29.44
CA PRO A 51 -14.94 12.41 -30.78
C PRO A 51 -15.31 13.76 -31.45
N MET A 52 -14.30 14.45 -31.99
CA MET A 52 -14.45 15.74 -32.63
C MET A 52 -14.45 15.64 -34.14
N VAL A 53 -13.73 14.67 -34.68
CA VAL A 53 -13.55 14.46 -36.13
C VAL A 53 -13.48 12.96 -36.40
N LYS A 54 -14.05 12.52 -37.53
CA LYS A 54 -13.85 11.19 -38.10
C LYS A 54 -12.88 11.27 -39.26
N LEU A 55 -11.89 10.41 -39.26
CA LEU A 55 -10.94 10.26 -40.37
C LEU A 55 -11.16 8.92 -41.06
N THR A 56 -11.10 8.91 -42.39
CA THR A 56 -10.95 7.70 -43.18
C THR A 56 -9.48 7.46 -43.43
N THR A 57 -8.97 6.31 -42.98
CA THR A 57 -7.55 5.91 -43.13
C THR A 57 -7.48 4.60 -43.89
N ASP A 58 -6.33 4.35 -44.54
CA ASP A 58 -6.04 3.02 -45.11
C ASP A 58 -5.85 2.00 -44.01
N ALA A 59 -6.38 0.80 -44.16
CA ALA A 59 -6.39 -0.27 -43.16
C ALA A 59 -4.99 -0.76 -42.71
N SER A 60 -3.92 -0.28 -43.34
CA SER A 60 -2.53 -0.62 -43.06
C SER A 60 -1.81 0.37 -42.12
N ILE A 61 -2.41 1.49 -41.77
CA ILE A 61 -1.75 2.58 -41.01
C ILE A 61 -1.91 2.34 -39.51
N ARG A 62 -0.81 2.12 -38.81
CA ARG A 62 -0.78 2.09 -37.31
C ARG A 62 -0.52 3.50 -36.78
N PRO A 63 -1.25 3.98 -35.75
CA PRO A 63 -1.01 5.28 -35.13
C PRO A 63 0.43 5.38 -34.62
N LYS A 64 1.13 6.46 -34.92
CA LYS A 64 2.43 6.76 -34.30
C LYS A 64 2.20 7.30 -32.87
N PRO A 65 3.08 6.98 -31.92
CA PRO A 65 3.01 7.55 -30.58
C PRO A 65 3.21 9.07 -30.66
N ILE A 66 2.31 9.85 -30.10
CA ILE A 66 2.43 11.30 -29.99
C ILE A 66 3.47 11.60 -28.91
N THR A 67 4.67 12.03 -29.30
CA THR A 67 5.67 12.63 -28.40
C THR A 67 5.36 14.12 -28.27
N GLN A 68 4.69 14.52 -27.21
CA GLN A 68 4.62 15.94 -26.81
C GLN A 68 5.74 16.23 -25.81
N GLU A 69 6.65 17.13 -26.16
CA GLU A 69 7.55 17.75 -25.20
C GLU A 69 6.77 18.80 -24.40
N PRO A 70 6.88 18.81 -23.04
CA PRO A 70 6.19 19.80 -22.23
C PRO A 70 7.01 21.10 -22.17
N HIS A 71 6.51 22.16 -22.78
CA HIS A 71 6.97 23.51 -22.50
C HIS A 71 6.11 24.11 -21.36
N GLY A 72 6.74 24.37 -20.23
CA GLY A 72 6.20 25.22 -19.15
C GLY A 72 5.91 24.50 -17.83
N THR A 73 6.60 24.96 -16.79
CA THR A 73 6.45 24.55 -15.39
C THR A 73 5.06 24.92 -14.86
N PRO A 74 4.24 23.99 -14.32
CA PRO A 74 2.96 24.35 -13.72
C PRO A 74 3.16 24.82 -12.27
N LEU A 75 2.74 26.03 -11.97
CA LEU A 75 2.53 26.53 -10.61
C LEU A 75 1.27 25.86 -10.02
N LEU A 76 1.43 25.16 -8.91
CA LEU A 76 0.34 24.56 -8.14
C LEU A 76 -0.57 25.64 -7.53
N THR A 77 -1.74 25.84 -8.06
CA THR A 77 -2.82 26.59 -7.42
C THR A 77 -3.98 25.67 -7.09
N ARG A 78 -4.36 25.66 -5.83
CA ARG A 78 -5.47 24.93 -5.20
C ARG A 78 -6.80 25.29 -5.86
N ARG A 79 -7.49 24.35 -6.47
CA ARG A 79 -8.89 24.51 -6.90
C ARG A 79 -9.76 23.35 -6.40
N LYS A 80 -10.86 23.73 -5.75
CA LYS A 80 -12.06 22.87 -5.65
C LYS A 80 -12.71 22.84 -7.03
N SER A 81 -12.76 21.71 -7.70
CA SER A 81 -13.69 21.47 -8.78
C SER A 81 -14.01 19.98 -8.91
N ASN A 82 -15.31 19.69 -9.02
CA ASN A 82 -15.87 18.37 -9.29
C ASN A 82 -15.69 18.01 -10.77
N ASN A 83 -14.46 17.93 -11.28
CA ASN A 83 -14.21 17.46 -12.63
C ASN A 83 -13.11 16.40 -12.59
N THR A 84 -13.54 15.17 -12.62
CA THR A 84 -12.70 14.02 -12.91
C THR A 84 -12.31 14.08 -14.37
N ILE A 85 -11.03 14.36 -14.66
CA ILE A 85 -10.49 14.20 -16.00
C ILE A 85 -10.24 12.71 -16.19
N ILE A 86 -11.18 12.03 -16.83
CA ILE A 86 -10.97 10.66 -17.29
C ILE A 86 -10.35 10.76 -18.67
N LEU A 87 -9.04 10.57 -18.76
CA LEU A 87 -8.37 10.27 -20.02
C LEU A 87 -8.77 8.85 -20.42
N SER A 88 -9.91 8.70 -21.10
CA SER A 88 -10.24 7.43 -21.73
C SER A 88 -9.39 7.27 -22.99
N ARG A 89 -8.18 6.71 -22.86
CA ARG A 89 -7.65 5.88 -23.94
C ARG A 89 -8.65 4.73 -24.12
N PRO A 90 -8.92 4.24 -25.36
CA PRO A 90 -9.47 2.92 -25.50
C PRO A 90 -8.44 1.99 -24.83
N VAL A 91 -8.73 1.61 -23.62
CA VAL A 91 -8.06 0.50 -22.95
C VAL A 91 -8.50 -0.70 -23.78
N THR A 92 -7.67 -1.16 -24.71
CA THR A 92 -7.64 -2.59 -24.93
C THR A 92 -7.44 -3.14 -23.52
N GLU A 93 -8.45 -3.82 -22.99
CA GLU A 93 -8.40 -4.48 -21.70
C GLU A 93 -7.18 -5.40 -21.71
N ARG A 94 -6.02 -4.87 -21.34
CA ARG A 94 -4.89 -5.73 -20.99
C ARG A 94 -5.33 -6.38 -19.71
N ARG A 95 -5.62 -7.67 -19.76
CA ARG A 95 -5.76 -8.50 -18.58
C ARG A 95 -4.63 -8.12 -17.61
N ALA A 96 -4.96 -7.78 -16.39
CA ALA A 96 -3.98 -7.55 -15.36
C ALA A 96 -3.21 -8.86 -15.12
N PHE A 97 -1.89 -8.78 -15.00
CA PHE A 97 -1.07 -9.93 -14.62
C PHE A 97 -1.39 -10.34 -13.18
N GLU A 98 -1.43 -11.63 -12.96
CA GLU A 98 -1.63 -12.19 -11.63
C GLU A 98 -0.37 -11.98 -10.78
N VAL A 99 -0.56 -11.75 -9.50
CA VAL A 99 0.53 -11.55 -8.54
C VAL A 99 0.39 -12.55 -7.41
N GLY A 100 1.48 -13.26 -7.15
CA GLY A 100 1.60 -14.22 -6.05
C GLY A 100 2.24 -13.61 -4.81
N LEU A 101 1.95 -14.19 -3.66
CA LEU A 101 2.52 -13.85 -2.35
C LEU A 101 3.15 -15.12 -1.74
N SER A 102 4.39 -15.02 -1.25
CA SER A 102 5.04 -16.09 -0.48
C SER A 102 4.49 -16.19 0.94
N ASN A 103 4.93 -17.20 1.69
CA ASN A 103 4.85 -17.16 3.15
C ASN A 103 5.56 -15.93 3.71
N VAL A 104 5.24 -15.59 4.95
CA VAL A 104 5.82 -14.45 5.66
C VAL A 104 6.80 -14.93 6.72
N GLN A 105 7.97 -14.29 6.79
CA GLN A 105 8.92 -14.46 7.88
C GLN A 105 9.00 -13.20 8.75
N PHE A 106 9.31 -13.34 10.03
CA PHE A 106 9.34 -12.21 10.95
C PHE A 106 10.45 -12.32 12.01
N ASN A 107 10.82 -11.18 12.57
CA ASN A 107 11.60 -11.03 13.80
C ASN A 107 10.84 -10.13 14.75
N GLU A 108 10.83 -10.47 16.01
CA GLU A 108 10.42 -9.57 17.10
C GLU A 108 11.65 -9.15 17.91
N GLY A 109 11.52 -8.08 18.66
CA GLY A 109 12.55 -7.72 19.63
C GLY A 109 12.82 -8.87 20.62
N SER A 110 14.04 -9.03 21.08
CA SER A 110 14.42 -10.16 21.96
C SER A 110 13.90 -10.03 23.39
N ARG A 111 13.46 -8.83 23.80
CA ARG A 111 12.99 -8.57 25.17
C ARG A 111 11.48 -8.77 25.28
N LEU A 112 11.06 -9.85 25.92
CA LEU A 112 9.66 -10.05 26.30
C LEU A 112 9.26 -9.04 27.38
N ILE A 113 8.24 -8.24 27.11
CA ILE A 113 7.68 -7.24 28.03
C ILE A 113 6.24 -7.66 28.38
N THR A 114 6.05 -8.25 29.55
CA THR A 114 4.72 -8.52 30.11
C THR A 114 4.10 -7.24 30.68
N ASN A 115 2.80 -7.25 30.91
CA ASN A 115 2.12 -6.08 31.51
C ASN A 115 2.66 -5.78 32.91
N GLU A 116 2.97 -6.80 33.69
CA GLU A 116 3.54 -6.66 35.03
C GLU A 116 4.93 -6.00 34.99
N LEU A 117 5.77 -6.40 34.02
CA LEU A 117 7.09 -5.80 33.84
C LEU A 117 6.97 -4.34 33.40
N LEU A 118 6.04 -4.03 32.51
CA LEU A 118 5.78 -2.66 32.04
C LEU A 118 5.31 -1.72 33.15
N LEU A 119 4.39 -2.17 33.99
CA LEU A 119 3.81 -1.38 35.06
C LEU A 119 4.78 -1.13 36.25
N GLY A 120 5.74 -2.03 36.45
CA GLY A 120 6.63 -1.94 37.61
C GLY A 120 5.88 -1.97 38.94
N LYS A 121 6.36 -1.20 39.97
CA LYS A 121 5.84 -1.27 41.34
C LYS A 121 4.95 -0.08 41.75
N THR A 122 4.68 0.90 40.88
CA THR A 122 4.21 2.23 41.33
C THR A 122 2.99 2.76 40.62
N THR A 123 2.11 1.92 40.04
CA THR A 123 0.92 2.41 39.32
C THR A 123 -0.38 1.89 39.94
N ASP A 124 -1.44 2.70 39.84
CA ASP A 124 -2.81 2.28 40.19
C ASP A 124 -3.45 1.40 39.10
N MET A 125 -2.73 1.13 37.99
CA MET A 125 -3.19 0.28 36.89
C MET A 125 -2.71 -1.16 37.10
N THR A 126 -3.57 -2.12 36.79
CA THR A 126 -3.24 -3.55 36.86
C THR A 126 -3.02 -4.16 35.46
N SER A 127 -2.41 -5.34 35.41
CA SER A 127 -2.27 -6.14 34.17
C SER A 127 -3.64 -6.41 33.55
N GLU A 128 -4.65 -6.72 34.38
CA GLU A 128 -6.04 -6.95 33.96
C GLU A 128 -6.66 -5.71 33.35
N ASP A 129 -6.32 -4.52 33.82
CA ASP A 129 -6.77 -3.26 33.24
C ASP A 129 -6.22 -3.06 31.83
N ILE A 130 -4.95 -3.38 31.61
CA ILE A 130 -4.35 -3.35 30.27
C ILE A 130 -5.05 -4.35 29.35
N ILE A 131 -5.22 -5.61 29.79
CA ILE A 131 -5.91 -6.65 29.01
C ILE A 131 -7.33 -6.20 28.66
N ARG A 132 -8.08 -5.70 29.63
CA ARG A 132 -9.46 -5.21 29.42
C ARG A 132 -9.55 -4.05 28.43
N ARG A 133 -8.54 -3.14 28.43
CA ARG A 133 -8.49 -1.96 27.55
C ARG A 133 -8.02 -2.29 26.13
N THR A 134 -7.10 -3.24 26.00
CA THR A 134 -6.32 -3.44 24.76
C THR A 134 -6.36 -4.87 24.20
N GLY A 135 -6.63 -5.85 25.03
CA GLY A 135 -6.45 -7.28 24.73
C GLY A 135 -5.01 -7.78 24.88
N ILE A 136 -4.04 -6.87 25.08
CA ILE A 136 -2.61 -7.18 25.08
C ILE A 136 -2.19 -7.77 26.42
N ARG A 137 -1.51 -8.92 26.39
CA ARG A 137 -0.91 -9.58 27.56
C ARG A 137 0.58 -9.32 27.64
N GLN A 138 1.24 -9.28 26.48
CA GLN A 138 2.67 -9.07 26.33
C GLN A 138 3.00 -8.43 24.97
N ARG A 139 4.22 -7.95 24.82
CA ARG A 139 4.82 -7.48 23.59
C ARG A 139 6.31 -7.73 23.63
N TYR A 140 6.99 -7.52 22.52
CA TYR A 140 8.42 -7.68 22.41
C TYR A 140 9.06 -6.32 22.10
N TRP A 141 10.17 -5.99 22.75
CA TRP A 141 10.95 -4.80 22.47
C TRP A 141 12.38 -5.20 22.13
N VAL A 142 13.04 -4.37 21.32
CA VAL A 142 14.46 -4.53 21.01
C VAL A 142 15.31 -4.42 22.28
N ASP A 143 16.43 -5.11 22.29
CA ASP A 143 17.50 -4.89 23.27
C ASP A 143 18.54 -3.88 22.74
N GLN A 144 19.66 -3.73 23.45
CA GLN A 144 20.70 -2.76 23.10
C GLN A 144 21.48 -3.10 21.82
N ASN A 145 21.44 -4.36 21.39
CA ASN A 145 22.18 -4.88 20.24
C ASN A 145 21.29 -5.04 19.00
N GLU A 146 20.00 -4.72 19.11
CA GLU A 146 19.01 -4.86 18.07
C GLU A 146 18.55 -3.50 17.56
N ASP A 147 18.26 -3.44 16.28
CA ASP A 147 17.65 -2.28 15.65
C ASP A 147 16.71 -2.71 14.50
N ALA A 148 15.97 -1.75 13.96
CA ALA A 148 15.03 -2.01 12.88
C ALA A 148 15.70 -2.59 11.62
N ILE A 149 16.97 -2.28 11.37
CA ILE A 149 17.70 -2.79 10.21
C ILE A 149 18.09 -4.25 10.42
N SER A 150 18.73 -4.58 11.55
CA SER A 150 19.14 -5.94 11.87
C SER A 150 17.95 -6.91 11.90
N MET A 151 16.82 -6.46 12.47
CA MET A 151 15.57 -7.25 12.49
C MET A 151 15.02 -7.48 11.09
N ALA A 152 14.97 -6.43 10.24
CA ALA A 152 14.48 -6.54 8.88
C ALA A 152 15.41 -7.40 8.00
N VAL A 153 16.73 -7.23 8.11
CA VAL A 153 17.72 -8.09 7.43
C VAL A 153 17.50 -9.55 7.79
N GLY A 154 17.34 -9.87 9.07
CA GLY A 154 17.11 -11.25 9.53
C GLY A 154 15.78 -11.82 9.00
N SER A 155 14.69 -11.03 8.92
CA SER A 155 13.42 -11.47 8.34
C SER A 155 13.55 -11.70 6.83
N CYS A 156 14.23 -10.80 6.13
CA CYS A 156 14.49 -10.92 4.69
C CYS A 156 15.37 -12.14 4.38
N GLN A 157 16.42 -12.39 5.14
CA GLN A 157 17.29 -13.57 4.96
C GLN A 157 16.48 -14.86 5.10
N ARG A 158 15.62 -14.97 6.11
CA ARG A 158 14.79 -16.16 6.30
C ARG A 158 13.79 -16.39 5.19
N VAL A 159 13.11 -15.33 4.69
CA VAL A 159 12.18 -15.54 3.56
C VAL A 159 12.93 -15.89 2.29
N LEU A 160 14.07 -15.27 2.00
CA LEU A 160 14.89 -15.61 0.83
C LEU A 160 15.41 -17.05 0.90
N GLU A 161 15.87 -17.48 2.08
CA GLU A 161 16.32 -18.87 2.31
C GLU A 161 15.16 -19.86 2.13
N GLN A 162 13.99 -19.58 2.71
CA GLN A 162 12.80 -20.43 2.56
C GLN A 162 12.37 -20.56 1.12
N GLU A 163 12.42 -19.46 0.36
CA GLU A 163 12.04 -19.43 -1.04
C GLU A 163 13.18 -19.90 -1.97
N GLY A 164 14.38 -20.22 -1.44
CA GLY A 164 15.55 -20.61 -2.24
C GLY A 164 15.99 -19.52 -3.21
N LEU A 165 15.95 -18.26 -2.77
CA LEU A 165 16.30 -17.06 -3.55
C LEU A 165 17.56 -16.41 -2.97
N LEU A 166 18.31 -15.76 -3.84
CA LEU A 166 19.36 -14.81 -3.48
C LEU A 166 18.83 -13.39 -3.59
N ILE A 167 19.51 -12.43 -2.97
CA ILE A 167 19.13 -11.02 -3.10
C ILE A 167 19.19 -10.54 -4.55
N ASP A 168 20.10 -11.08 -5.36
CA ASP A 168 20.24 -10.77 -6.79
C ASP A 168 19.08 -11.31 -7.65
N ASP A 169 18.23 -12.20 -7.11
CA ASP A 169 16.99 -12.65 -7.76
C ASP A 169 15.82 -11.69 -7.58
N ILE A 170 16.01 -10.62 -6.78
CA ILE A 170 14.98 -9.63 -6.46
C ILE A 170 15.15 -8.39 -7.36
N ASP A 171 14.06 -7.89 -7.92
CA ASP A 171 14.05 -6.72 -8.79
C ASP A 171 13.76 -5.42 -8.02
N LEU A 172 13.02 -5.52 -6.93
CA LEU A 172 12.60 -4.38 -6.11
C LEU A 172 12.53 -4.75 -4.64
N LEU A 173 13.13 -3.92 -3.77
CA LEU A 173 13.00 -3.99 -2.31
C LEU A 173 12.20 -2.80 -1.80
N ILE A 174 11.10 -3.06 -1.09
CA ILE A 174 10.25 -2.04 -0.46
C ILE A 174 10.30 -2.24 1.05
N CYS A 175 10.65 -1.19 1.79
CA CYS A 175 10.56 -1.18 3.25
C CYS A 175 9.41 -0.28 3.71
N SER A 176 8.46 -0.84 4.45
CA SER A 176 7.45 -0.05 5.16
C SER A 176 7.93 0.24 6.58
N THR A 177 7.96 1.51 6.97
CA THR A 177 8.32 1.89 8.33
C THR A 177 7.75 3.25 8.74
N THR A 178 7.39 3.37 10.01
CA THR A 178 7.08 4.64 10.70
C THR A 178 8.17 5.07 11.66
N SER A 179 9.18 4.23 11.85
CA SER A 179 10.29 4.44 12.79
C SER A 179 11.66 4.39 12.11
N PRO A 180 11.88 5.14 11.00
CA PRO A 180 13.15 5.09 10.28
C PRO A 180 14.30 5.53 11.19
N MET A 181 15.46 4.89 11.04
CA MET A 181 16.64 5.23 11.81
C MET A 181 17.32 6.52 11.31
N SER A 182 17.05 6.91 10.08
CA SER A 182 17.55 8.14 9.45
C SER A 182 16.61 8.60 8.34
N MET A 183 16.62 9.91 8.04
CA MET A 183 15.89 10.47 6.91
C MET A 183 16.48 10.00 5.56
N THR A 184 17.80 9.86 5.50
CA THR A 184 18.57 9.36 4.37
C THR A 184 19.91 8.83 4.88
N PRO A 185 20.44 7.71 4.34
CA PRO A 185 19.83 6.83 3.34
C PRO A 185 18.55 6.17 3.85
N SER A 186 17.69 5.70 2.92
CA SER A 186 16.47 4.99 3.24
C SER A 186 16.74 3.70 4.01
N MET A 187 15.76 3.20 4.76
CA MET A 187 15.85 1.91 5.44
C MET A 187 16.05 0.79 4.42
N ALA A 188 15.34 0.81 3.29
CA ALA A 188 15.48 -0.17 2.22
C ALA A 188 16.93 -0.24 1.69
N CYS A 189 17.60 0.89 1.44
CA CYS A 189 19.01 0.90 1.01
C CYS A 189 19.95 0.30 2.09
N ARG A 190 19.69 0.57 3.37
CA ARG A 190 20.49 0.03 4.47
C ARG A 190 20.26 -1.47 4.66
N ILE A 191 19.02 -1.93 4.52
CA ILE A 191 18.66 -3.35 4.55
C ILE A 191 19.31 -4.08 3.37
N LEU A 192 19.24 -3.50 2.15
CA LEU A 192 19.91 -4.03 0.97
C LEU A 192 21.41 -4.23 1.20
N ASN A 193 22.08 -3.26 1.78
CA ASN A 193 23.51 -3.38 2.13
C ASN A 193 23.77 -4.52 3.12
N GLY A 194 22.87 -4.74 4.09
CA GLY A 194 22.96 -5.87 5.03
C GLY A 194 22.77 -7.23 4.34
N LEU A 195 21.84 -7.31 3.36
CA LEU A 195 21.55 -8.52 2.61
C LEU A 195 22.66 -8.88 1.60
N SER A 196 23.26 -7.87 0.97
CA SER A 196 24.32 -8.07 -0.02
C SER A 196 25.68 -8.46 0.58
N ALA A 197 25.82 -8.36 1.91
CA ALA A 197 27.08 -8.61 2.62
C ALA A 197 28.27 -7.83 2.01
N GLY A 198 28.03 -6.61 1.52
CA GLY A 198 29.03 -5.74 0.91
C GLY A 198 29.35 -6.06 -0.55
N LYS A 199 28.61 -6.98 -1.19
CA LYS A 199 28.69 -7.17 -2.64
C LYS A 199 27.89 -6.08 -3.36
N GLU A 200 28.31 -5.73 -4.56
CA GLU A 200 27.56 -4.82 -5.40
C GLU A 200 26.28 -5.49 -5.89
N THR A 201 25.12 -4.85 -5.62
CA THR A 201 23.80 -5.28 -6.08
C THR A 201 23.09 -4.08 -6.70
N MET A 202 22.42 -4.31 -7.82
CA MET A 202 21.77 -3.24 -8.63
C MET A 202 20.27 -3.48 -8.73
N ILE A 203 19.56 -3.34 -7.59
CA ILE A 203 18.10 -3.45 -7.52
C ILE A 203 17.48 -2.13 -7.05
N GLN A 204 16.22 -1.90 -7.40
CA GLN A 204 15.50 -0.73 -6.90
C GLN A 204 15.22 -0.91 -5.41
N ALA A 205 15.38 0.15 -4.61
CA ALA A 205 15.10 0.11 -3.18
C ALA A 205 14.56 1.45 -2.66
N PHE A 206 13.42 1.44 -1.96
CA PHE A 206 12.84 2.63 -1.36
C PHE A 206 11.95 2.31 -0.15
N ASP A 207 11.68 3.35 0.66
CA ASP A 207 10.81 3.27 1.83
C ASP A 207 9.39 3.76 1.52
N ILE A 208 8.41 3.19 2.23
CA ILE A 208 7.03 3.67 2.28
C ILE A 208 6.72 4.09 3.72
N SER A 209 6.22 5.32 3.86
CA SER A 209 5.68 5.86 5.12
C SER A 209 4.17 6.05 4.99
N ALA A 210 3.40 5.04 5.45
CA ALA A 210 1.94 5.06 5.47
C ALA A 210 1.39 4.51 6.80
N ALA A 211 2.15 4.72 7.88
CA ALA A 211 1.84 4.29 9.23
C ALA A 211 1.43 2.80 9.27
N CYS A 212 0.47 2.43 10.11
CA CYS A 212 0.03 1.03 10.26
C CYS A 212 -0.58 0.42 8.98
N SER A 213 -0.92 1.24 7.97
CA SER A 213 -1.37 0.77 6.65
C SER A 213 -0.21 0.46 5.70
N GLY A 214 1.04 0.71 6.12
CA GLY A 214 2.21 0.68 5.26
C GLY A 214 2.43 -0.64 4.53
N TYR A 215 2.12 -1.78 5.15
CA TYR A 215 2.20 -3.08 4.48
C TYR A 215 1.25 -3.16 3.27
N LEU A 216 0.00 -2.72 3.40
CA LEU A 216 -0.94 -2.70 2.26
C LEU A 216 -0.48 -1.74 1.14
N TYR A 217 0.14 -0.61 1.51
CA TYR A 217 0.74 0.32 0.54
C TYR A 217 1.94 -0.32 -0.16
N ALA A 218 2.76 -1.09 0.55
CA ALA A 218 3.88 -1.84 -0.03
C ALA A 218 3.37 -2.95 -0.96
N LEU A 219 2.34 -3.71 -0.56
CA LEU A 219 1.69 -4.71 -1.41
C LEU A 219 1.17 -4.10 -2.72
N GLN A 220 0.48 -2.93 -2.66
CA GLN A 220 0.00 -2.28 -3.87
C GLN A 220 1.14 -1.78 -4.75
N SER A 221 2.18 -1.19 -4.17
CA SER A 221 3.33 -0.71 -4.93
C SER A 221 4.06 -1.85 -5.64
N GLY A 222 4.25 -2.98 -4.95
CA GLY A 222 4.80 -4.20 -5.53
C GLY A 222 3.90 -4.80 -6.61
N TYR A 223 2.59 -4.85 -6.35
CA TYR A 223 1.60 -5.30 -7.34
C TYR A 223 1.68 -4.46 -8.63
N ASP A 224 1.66 -3.13 -8.49
CA ASP A 224 1.69 -2.20 -9.63
C ASP A 224 3.03 -2.29 -10.40
N PHE A 225 4.16 -2.52 -9.72
CA PHE A 225 5.45 -2.80 -10.34
C PHE A 225 5.39 -4.08 -11.20
N LEU A 226 4.82 -5.17 -10.68
CA LEU A 226 4.72 -6.45 -11.36
C LEU A 226 3.76 -6.41 -12.57
N GLN A 227 2.86 -5.42 -12.68
CA GLN A 227 2.07 -5.21 -13.90
C GLN A 227 2.92 -4.81 -15.11
N SER A 228 4.10 -4.25 -14.90
CA SER A 228 5.06 -3.94 -15.96
C SER A 228 6.20 -4.97 -16.07
N THR A 229 6.38 -5.80 -15.04
CA THR A 229 7.48 -6.77 -14.91
C THR A 229 6.94 -8.13 -14.46
N PRO A 230 6.19 -8.85 -15.32
CA PRO A 230 5.49 -10.09 -14.93
C PRO A 230 6.43 -11.27 -14.59
N HIS A 231 7.71 -11.17 -14.88
CA HIS A 231 8.78 -12.10 -14.49
C HIS A 231 9.54 -11.64 -13.24
N GLY A 232 9.15 -10.50 -12.68
CA GLY A 232 9.84 -9.89 -11.54
C GLY A 232 9.47 -10.51 -10.18
N ARG A 233 10.30 -10.20 -9.19
CA ARG A 233 10.12 -10.52 -7.78
C ARG A 233 10.33 -9.26 -6.95
N VAL A 234 9.40 -9.01 -6.01
CA VAL A 234 9.46 -7.86 -5.10
C VAL A 234 9.63 -8.36 -3.69
N LEU A 235 10.70 -7.98 -3.02
CA LEU A 235 10.88 -8.22 -1.59
C LEU A 235 10.25 -7.07 -0.81
N ILE A 236 9.21 -7.37 -0.03
CA ILE A 236 8.58 -6.41 0.88
C ILE A 236 9.02 -6.74 2.30
N THR A 237 9.49 -5.73 3.02
CA THR A 237 9.79 -5.83 4.45
C THR A 237 9.07 -4.72 5.21
N THR A 238 8.65 -5.02 6.42
CA THR A 238 8.25 -4.02 7.42
C THR A 238 9.32 -3.93 8.49
N ALA A 239 9.61 -2.74 9.00
CA ALA A 239 10.65 -2.54 10.01
C ALA A 239 10.17 -1.51 11.04
N GLU A 240 9.60 -2.00 12.15
CA GLU A 240 8.96 -1.16 13.15
C GLU A 240 9.63 -1.37 14.52
N VAL A 241 10.35 -0.35 14.99
CA VAL A 241 10.95 -0.28 16.32
C VAL A 241 10.41 0.98 17.00
N LEU A 242 9.28 0.82 17.68
CA LEU A 242 8.51 1.90 18.29
C LEU A 242 8.83 2.09 19.78
N SER A 243 9.36 1.07 20.45
CA SER A 243 9.62 1.12 21.90
C SER A 243 10.49 2.30 22.36
N PRO A 244 11.51 2.78 21.58
CA PRO A 244 12.28 3.97 21.98
C PRO A 244 11.52 5.30 21.80
N LEU A 245 10.36 5.27 21.16
CA LEU A 245 9.51 6.43 20.89
C LEU A 245 8.31 6.51 21.85
N LEU A 246 8.27 5.66 22.88
CA LEU A 246 7.22 5.63 23.89
C LEU A 246 7.59 6.46 25.10
N ASP A 247 6.65 7.28 25.57
CA ASP A 247 6.67 7.82 26.91
C ASP A 247 6.12 6.75 27.85
N LEU A 248 6.97 6.19 28.71
CA LEU A 248 6.57 5.10 29.61
C LEU A 248 5.61 5.55 30.72
N ASP A 249 5.51 6.85 30.97
CA ASP A 249 4.56 7.44 31.90
C ASP A 249 3.19 7.71 31.24
N ASP A 250 3.09 7.68 29.90
CA ASP A 250 1.83 7.78 29.16
C ASP A 250 1.24 6.38 28.87
N PHE A 251 0.36 5.91 29.75
CA PHE A 251 -0.34 4.63 29.58
C PHE A 251 -1.41 4.60 28.48
N ASP A 252 -1.67 5.68 27.77
CA ASP A 252 -2.53 5.65 26.58
C ASP A 252 -1.79 5.12 25.35
N THR A 253 -0.45 5.20 25.33
CA THR A 253 0.41 4.75 24.24
C THR A 253 1.38 3.63 24.63
N SER A 254 2.05 3.72 25.77
CA SER A 254 3.11 2.77 26.16
C SER A 254 2.64 1.32 26.31
N ILE A 255 1.37 1.13 26.71
CA ILE A 255 0.77 -0.20 26.88
C ILE A 255 0.44 -0.91 25.56
N LEU A 256 0.59 -0.25 24.40
CA LEU A 256 0.12 -0.77 23.12
C LEU A 256 1.22 -1.41 22.29
N PHE A 257 2.35 -0.71 22.11
CA PHE A 257 3.27 -0.98 21.01
C PHE A 257 4.33 -2.04 21.33
N GLY A 258 4.56 -2.90 20.32
CA GLY A 258 5.68 -3.83 20.23
C GLY A 258 6.57 -3.53 19.02
N ASP A 259 7.75 -4.15 19.00
CA ASP A 259 8.75 -4.02 17.95
C ASP A 259 8.78 -5.30 17.11
N ALA A 260 8.65 -5.18 15.79
CA ALA A 260 8.74 -6.30 14.86
C ALA A 260 9.20 -5.86 13.47
N ALA A 261 9.84 -6.76 12.76
CA ALA A 261 10.10 -6.69 11.34
C ALA A 261 9.59 -7.95 10.66
N THR A 262 9.07 -7.81 9.45
CA THR A 262 8.56 -8.94 8.65
C THR A 262 9.12 -8.88 7.24
N ALA A 263 9.09 -10.00 6.51
CA ALA A 263 9.44 -10.04 5.11
C ALA A 263 8.57 -11.04 4.34
N THR A 264 8.23 -10.69 3.10
CA THR A 264 7.50 -11.53 2.14
C THR A 264 7.95 -11.21 0.73
N VAL A 265 7.85 -12.17 -0.19
CA VAL A 265 8.14 -11.99 -1.60
C VAL A 265 6.83 -11.93 -2.38
N LEU A 266 6.69 -10.93 -3.26
CA LEU A 266 5.68 -10.95 -4.31
C LEU A 266 6.28 -11.52 -5.59
N TYR A 267 5.53 -12.36 -6.25
CA TYR A 267 5.86 -13.01 -7.50
C TYR A 267 5.00 -12.47 -8.63
N GLY A 268 5.63 -12.08 -9.74
CA GLY A 268 4.91 -11.83 -10.98
C GLY A 268 4.32 -13.11 -11.57
N GLU A 269 3.45 -12.98 -12.58
CA GLU A 269 2.65 -14.07 -13.16
C GLU A 269 3.50 -15.29 -13.58
N ASN A 270 4.72 -15.05 -14.03
CA ASN A 270 5.62 -16.14 -14.48
C ASN A 270 6.19 -17.02 -13.35
N HIS A 271 5.92 -16.67 -12.10
CA HIS A 271 6.42 -17.37 -10.91
C HIS A 271 5.30 -17.70 -9.90
N LEU A 272 4.04 -17.76 -10.36
CA LEU A 272 2.89 -18.08 -9.50
C LEU A 272 2.95 -19.49 -8.90
N ASP A 273 3.65 -20.41 -9.55
CA ASP A 273 3.92 -21.76 -9.06
C ASP A 273 4.70 -21.80 -7.73
N ARG A 274 5.32 -20.68 -7.36
CA ARG A 274 6.07 -20.51 -6.10
C ARG A 274 5.24 -19.83 -5.00
N ALA A 275 4.10 -19.28 -5.36
CA ALA A 275 3.29 -18.49 -4.42
C ALA A 275 2.47 -19.38 -3.49
N THR A 276 2.30 -18.94 -2.26
CA THR A 276 1.38 -19.54 -1.26
C THR A 276 -0.02 -18.99 -1.41
N ALA A 277 -0.15 -17.74 -1.87
CA ALA A 277 -1.44 -17.10 -2.10
C ALA A 277 -1.36 -16.17 -3.31
N LYS A 278 -2.51 -15.94 -3.96
CA LYS A 278 -2.71 -14.92 -4.98
C LYS A 278 -3.12 -13.62 -4.32
N LEU A 279 -2.50 -12.52 -4.71
CA LEU A 279 -2.83 -11.18 -4.24
C LEU A 279 -3.73 -10.47 -5.24
N HIS A 280 -4.91 -10.03 -4.82
CA HIS A 280 -5.70 -9.04 -5.55
C HIS A 280 -5.18 -7.64 -5.24
N ARG A 281 -5.25 -6.73 -6.24
CA ARG A 281 -4.74 -5.37 -6.06
C ARG A 281 -5.40 -4.70 -4.84
N PRO A 282 -4.65 -4.21 -3.85
CA PRO A 282 -5.25 -3.50 -2.71
C PRO A 282 -6.05 -2.24 -3.12
N ASP A 283 -6.97 -1.80 -2.25
CA ASP A 283 -7.72 -0.54 -2.34
C ASP A 283 -7.28 0.37 -1.21
N LEU A 284 -6.60 1.47 -1.55
CA LEU A 284 -5.97 2.36 -0.59
C LEU A 284 -6.56 3.77 -0.65
N SER A 285 -6.57 4.44 0.50
CA SER A 285 -7.03 5.82 0.63
C SER A 285 -6.28 6.55 1.75
N ALA A 286 -6.30 7.88 1.69
CA ALA A 286 -5.78 8.73 2.75
C ALA A 286 -6.72 9.91 3.03
N LYS A 287 -6.73 10.39 4.28
CA LYS A 287 -7.48 11.55 4.75
C LYS A 287 -6.57 12.43 5.59
N GLY A 288 -6.09 13.53 5.03
CA GLY A 288 -5.12 14.42 5.68
C GLY A 288 -5.68 15.34 6.76
N GLU A 289 -7.00 15.47 6.90
CA GLU A 289 -7.65 16.45 7.78
C GLU A 289 -7.37 16.20 9.29
N ASP A 290 -7.15 14.95 9.67
CA ASP A 290 -6.93 14.53 11.05
C ASP A 290 -5.46 14.15 11.35
N GLY A 291 -4.51 14.60 10.56
CA GLY A 291 -3.11 14.16 10.56
C GLY A 291 -2.39 14.22 11.91
N THR A 292 -2.80 15.11 12.83
CA THR A 292 -2.22 15.24 14.18
C THR A 292 -2.88 14.33 15.23
N THR A 293 -3.85 13.51 14.84
CA THR A 293 -4.60 12.65 15.79
C THR A 293 -3.79 11.46 16.26
N LEU A 294 -2.91 10.95 15.41
CA LEU A 294 -1.92 9.93 15.70
C LEU A 294 -0.62 10.34 15.01
N SER A 295 0.41 10.62 15.77
CA SER A 295 1.70 11.06 15.26
C SER A 295 2.85 10.29 15.89
N VAL A 296 3.82 9.93 15.05
CA VAL A 296 5.09 9.33 15.46
C VAL A 296 6.17 10.38 15.17
N PRO A 297 6.89 10.88 16.17
CA PRO A 297 7.92 11.87 15.97
C PRO A 297 9.20 11.26 15.37
N LEU A 298 10.06 12.11 14.81
CA LEU A 298 11.43 11.69 14.53
C LEU A 298 12.14 11.28 15.83
N ARG A 299 13.11 10.38 15.74
CA ARG A 299 13.90 9.96 16.91
C ARG A 299 14.49 11.16 17.62
N ASN A 300 14.42 11.16 18.95
CA ASN A 300 14.89 12.22 19.84
C ASN A 300 14.15 13.58 19.71
N SER A 301 12.99 13.61 19.04
CA SER A 301 12.18 14.85 18.91
C SER A 301 10.84 14.81 19.67
N GLY A 302 10.60 13.76 20.47
CA GLY A 302 9.39 13.57 21.25
C GLY A 302 8.94 12.12 21.31
N PHE A 303 7.72 11.91 21.75
CA PHE A 303 7.09 10.60 21.90
C PHE A 303 5.84 10.48 21.02
N ILE A 304 5.42 9.24 20.79
CA ILE A 304 4.17 8.94 20.06
C ILE A 304 2.99 9.59 20.79
N GLN A 305 2.15 10.27 20.02
CA GLN A 305 0.93 10.92 20.56
C GLN A 305 -0.31 10.35 19.87
N MET A 306 -1.36 10.06 20.65
CA MET A 306 -2.59 9.47 20.12
C MET A 306 -3.83 10.01 20.83
N LYS A 307 -4.84 10.42 20.04
CA LYS A 307 -6.20 10.71 20.54
C LYS A 307 -7.07 9.46 20.37
N GLY A 308 -6.95 8.49 21.29
CA GLY A 308 -7.46 7.13 21.16
C GLY A 308 -8.93 7.02 20.77
N ARG A 309 -9.84 7.87 21.33
CA ARG A 309 -11.27 7.86 20.97
C ARG A 309 -11.52 8.17 19.49
N ARG A 310 -10.82 9.17 18.94
CA ARG A 310 -10.96 9.57 17.53
C ARG A 310 -10.38 8.50 16.61
N VAL A 311 -9.21 7.97 16.96
CA VAL A 311 -8.56 6.86 16.24
C VAL A 311 -9.48 5.64 16.17
N PHE A 312 -10.09 5.23 17.28
CA PHE A 312 -11.03 4.11 17.32
C PHE A 312 -12.20 4.27 16.35
N GLN A 313 -12.86 5.44 16.39
CA GLN A 313 -14.04 5.70 15.55
C GLN A 313 -13.71 5.67 14.05
N GLU A 314 -12.61 6.33 13.66
CA GLU A 314 -12.20 6.37 12.27
C GLU A 314 -11.63 5.03 11.79
N ALA A 315 -10.90 4.30 12.64
CA ALA A 315 -10.35 3.00 12.29
C ALA A 315 -11.43 2.00 11.87
N VAL A 316 -12.46 1.80 12.70
CA VAL A 316 -13.55 0.87 12.38
C VAL A 316 -14.27 1.29 11.10
N ARG A 317 -14.61 2.60 10.97
CA ARG A 317 -15.32 3.12 9.80
C ARG A 317 -14.50 2.95 8.51
N CYS A 318 -13.22 3.34 8.53
CA CYS A 318 -12.36 3.31 7.35
C CYS A 318 -12.02 1.89 6.91
N MET A 319 -11.67 1.00 7.85
CA MET A 319 -11.37 -0.40 7.52
C MET A 319 -12.58 -1.11 6.92
N MET A 320 -13.77 -0.96 7.53
CA MET A 320 -14.99 -1.54 6.99
C MET A 320 -15.34 -1.00 5.60
N SER A 321 -15.23 0.33 5.41
CA SER A 321 -15.47 0.95 4.11
C SER A 321 -14.51 0.46 3.03
N SER A 322 -13.21 0.31 3.36
CA SER A 322 -12.21 -0.20 2.41
C SER A 322 -12.42 -1.67 2.09
N LEU A 323 -12.76 -2.49 3.10
CA LEU A 323 -13.05 -3.91 2.91
C LEU A 323 -14.24 -4.11 1.96
N ASN A 324 -15.34 -3.36 2.18
CA ASN A 324 -16.49 -3.40 1.27
C ASN A 324 -16.12 -2.98 -0.17
N ARG A 325 -15.30 -1.93 -0.34
CA ARG A 325 -14.89 -1.48 -1.69
C ARG A 325 -14.05 -2.51 -2.41
N VAL A 326 -13.06 -3.12 -1.73
CA VAL A 326 -12.21 -4.13 -2.38
C VAL A 326 -13.01 -5.39 -2.71
N CYS A 327 -13.90 -5.85 -1.83
CA CYS A 327 -14.80 -6.98 -2.12
C CYS A 327 -15.70 -6.67 -3.31
N THR A 328 -16.38 -5.52 -3.33
CA THR A 328 -17.24 -5.12 -4.45
C THR A 328 -16.49 -5.07 -5.78
N ARG A 329 -15.25 -4.58 -5.79
CA ARG A 329 -14.42 -4.54 -7.00
C ARG A 329 -14.07 -5.94 -7.52
N GLU A 330 -13.88 -6.90 -6.61
CA GLU A 330 -13.59 -8.30 -6.94
C GLU A 330 -14.88 -9.15 -7.08
N GLU A 331 -16.04 -8.50 -7.19
CA GLU A 331 -17.36 -9.14 -7.33
C GLU A 331 -17.72 -10.05 -6.13
N LEU A 332 -17.23 -9.72 -4.94
CA LEU A 332 -17.48 -10.41 -3.67
C LEU A 332 -18.31 -9.53 -2.72
N GLN A 333 -18.95 -10.19 -1.75
CA GLN A 333 -19.43 -9.55 -0.52
C GLN A 333 -18.42 -9.82 0.60
N VAL A 334 -18.47 -9.04 1.69
CA VAL A 334 -17.61 -9.31 2.86
C VAL A 334 -17.90 -10.68 3.46
N GLU A 335 -19.14 -11.13 3.36
CA GLU A 335 -19.64 -12.41 3.83
C GLU A 335 -19.09 -13.62 3.05
N ASP A 336 -18.52 -13.39 1.85
CA ASP A 336 -17.87 -14.43 1.03
C ASP A 336 -16.41 -14.67 1.43
N LEU A 337 -15.86 -13.87 2.35
CA LEU A 337 -14.53 -14.06 2.90
C LEU A 337 -14.54 -15.22 3.94
N ASP A 338 -13.52 -16.05 3.92
CA ASP A 338 -13.34 -17.09 4.95
C ASP A 338 -12.77 -16.52 6.25
N LEU A 339 -11.93 -15.48 6.13
CA LEU A 339 -11.23 -14.87 7.26
C LEU A 339 -10.99 -13.39 6.99
N VAL A 340 -11.02 -12.58 8.04
CA VAL A 340 -10.59 -11.17 7.98
C VAL A 340 -9.43 -10.95 8.94
N VAL A 341 -8.36 -10.35 8.43
CA VAL A 341 -7.13 -10.03 9.16
C VAL A 341 -6.98 -8.50 9.21
N PRO A 342 -7.50 -7.83 10.24
CA PRO A 342 -7.30 -6.40 10.42
C PRO A 342 -5.93 -6.11 11.01
N HIS A 343 -5.46 -4.87 10.83
CA HIS A 343 -4.39 -4.31 11.63
C HIS A 343 -4.67 -4.49 13.12
N GLN A 344 -3.71 -5.05 13.86
CA GLN A 344 -3.81 -5.39 15.28
C GLN A 344 -3.54 -4.15 16.15
N ALA A 345 -4.43 -3.16 16.09
CA ALA A 345 -4.28 -1.92 16.84
C ALA A 345 -4.71 -2.03 18.31
N ASN A 346 -5.84 -2.70 18.54
CA ASN A 346 -6.48 -2.89 19.83
C ASN A 346 -7.61 -3.92 19.68
N GLN A 347 -7.75 -4.88 20.60
CA GLN A 347 -8.76 -5.93 20.54
C GLN A 347 -10.19 -5.35 20.40
N ARG A 348 -10.49 -4.24 21.05
CA ARG A 348 -11.81 -3.59 20.96
C ARG A 348 -12.16 -3.11 19.54
N ILE A 349 -11.16 -2.78 18.70
CA ILE A 349 -11.38 -2.45 17.28
C ILE A 349 -11.74 -3.72 16.53
N MET A 350 -11.02 -4.82 16.76
CA MET A 350 -11.28 -6.11 16.12
C MET A 350 -12.64 -6.68 16.52
N ASP A 351 -13.01 -6.57 17.80
CA ASP A 351 -14.35 -6.93 18.28
C ASP A 351 -15.44 -6.09 17.60
N ALA A 352 -15.19 -4.78 17.42
CA ALA A 352 -16.14 -3.89 16.74
C ALA A 352 -16.29 -4.22 15.24
N ILE A 353 -15.26 -4.74 14.58
CA ILE A 353 -15.34 -5.27 13.22
C ILE A 353 -16.11 -6.60 13.24
N GLN A 354 -15.74 -7.55 14.12
CA GLN A 354 -16.39 -8.85 14.23
C GLN A 354 -17.91 -8.74 14.44
N HIS A 355 -18.37 -7.76 15.22
CA HIS A 355 -19.81 -7.53 15.41
C HIS A 355 -20.56 -7.04 14.15
N ARG A 356 -19.85 -6.71 13.06
CA ARG A 356 -20.43 -6.17 11.83
C ARG A 356 -20.35 -7.13 10.65
N ILE A 357 -19.60 -8.23 10.77
CA ILE A 357 -19.35 -9.17 9.68
C ILE A 357 -19.52 -10.62 10.18
N SER A 358 -19.87 -11.51 9.27
CA SER A 358 -20.02 -12.95 9.56
C SER A 358 -18.67 -13.70 9.54
N PRO A 359 -17.71 -13.41 8.65
CA PRO A 359 -16.41 -14.05 8.66
C PRO A 359 -15.69 -13.86 9.99
N GLN A 360 -14.88 -14.86 10.37
CA GLN A 360 -14.05 -14.74 11.56
C GLN A 360 -13.01 -13.62 11.41
N VAL A 361 -12.81 -12.85 12.48
CA VAL A 361 -11.73 -11.87 12.59
C VAL A 361 -10.56 -12.49 13.33
N PHE A 362 -9.40 -12.57 12.68
CA PHE A 362 -8.18 -13.08 13.30
C PHE A 362 -7.57 -12.07 14.26
N SER A 363 -7.05 -12.56 15.37
CA SER A 363 -6.32 -11.74 16.34
C SER A 363 -5.18 -12.52 17.01
N ASN A 364 -4.00 -11.92 16.99
CA ASN A 364 -2.82 -12.35 17.78
C ASN A 364 -2.25 -11.22 18.66
N ILE A 365 -2.98 -10.13 18.80
CA ILE A 365 -2.55 -8.92 19.54
C ILE A 365 -2.17 -9.22 20.98
N ALA A 366 -2.77 -10.25 21.59
CA ALA A 366 -2.49 -10.64 22.97
C ALA A 366 -1.02 -11.01 23.19
N GLN A 367 -0.35 -11.55 22.18
CA GLN A 367 1.03 -12.03 22.23
C GLN A 367 2.04 -10.99 21.77
N HIS A 368 1.69 -10.18 20.76
CA HIS A 368 2.64 -9.34 20.03
C HIS A 368 2.47 -7.84 20.29
N GLY A 369 1.27 -7.43 20.79
CA GLY A 369 0.91 -6.02 20.88
C GLY A 369 0.68 -5.41 19.50
N ASN A 370 0.71 -4.08 19.44
CA ASN A 370 0.59 -3.33 18.20
C ASN A 370 1.99 -3.08 17.60
N THR A 371 2.35 -3.83 16.58
CA THR A 371 3.62 -3.68 15.85
C THR A 371 3.49 -2.83 14.58
N SER A 372 2.55 -1.87 14.56
CA SER A 372 2.32 -0.93 13.45
C SER A 372 2.11 -1.63 12.09
N SER A 373 2.90 -1.31 11.06
CA SER A 373 2.78 -1.92 9.72
C SER A 373 3.13 -3.41 9.71
N SER A 374 3.81 -3.94 10.73
CA SER A 374 4.18 -5.35 10.85
C SER A 374 3.02 -6.24 11.32
N THR A 375 1.89 -5.70 11.80
CA THR A 375 0.82 -6.49 12.41
C THR A 375 0.15 -7.47 11.43
N ILE A 376 -0.26 -7.01 10.25
CA ILE A 376 -0.91 -7.88 9.25
C ILE A 376 0.05 -8.98 8.77
N PRO A 377 1.28 -8.67 8.29
CA PRO A 377 2.17 -9.73 7.85
C PRO A 377 2.57 -10.69 8.99
N LEU A 378 2.65 -10.24 10.24
CA LEU A 378 2.87 -11.12 11.39
C LEU A 378 1.68 -12.08 11.58
N CYS A 379 0.42 -11.62 11.45
CA CYS A 379 -0.73 -12.53 11.42
C CYS A 379 -0.65 -13.53 10.25
N LEU A 380 -0.24 -13.07 9.06
CA LEU A 380 -0.11 -13.93 7.89
C LEU A 380 0.98 -15.01 8.07
N SER A 381 2.03 -14.76 8.86
CA SER A 381 3.06 -15.77 9.16
C SER A 381 2.51 -16.97 9.95
N GLU A 382 1.43 -16.76 10.71
CA GLU A 382 0.74 -17.82 11.43
C GLU A 382 -0.35 -18.50 10.57
N ILE A 383 -1.04 -17.71 9.75
CA ILE A 383 -2.20 -18.15 8.98
C ILE A 383 -1.78 -18.97 7.75
N LEU A 384 -0.89 -18.41 6.90
CA LEU A 384 -0.59 -19.00 5.59
C LEU A 384 -0.04 -20.42 5.65
N PRO A 385 0.87 -20.79 6.59
CA PRO A 385 1.36 -22.17 6.69
C PRO A 385 0.28 -23.20 7.05
N ALA A 386 -0.83 -22.77 7.65
CA ALA A 386 -1.93 -23.63 8.12
C ALA A 386 -3.20 -23.47 7.25
N ALA A 387 -3.19 -22.56 6.28
CA ALA A 387 -4.34 -22.26 5.44
C ALA A 387 -4.68 -23.44 4.52
N GLN A 388 -5.98 -23.62 4.28
CA GLN A 388 -6.45 -24.56 3.27
C GLN A 388 -6.41 -23.90 1.89
N GLN A 389 -6.35 -24.69 0.84
CA GLN A 389 -6.42 -24.19 -0.53
C GLN A 389 -7.76 -23.47 -0.78
N ASP A 390 -7.73 -22.48 -1.67
CA ASP A 390 -8.89 -21.67 -2.10
C ASP A 390 -9.53 -20.79 -1.00
N GLN A 391 -8.93 -20.62 0.16
CA GLN A 391 -9.44 -19.68 1.18
C GLN A 391 -9.25 -18.23 0.74
N THR A 392 -10.31 -17.44 0.87
CA THR A 392 -10.32 -16.00 0.56
C THR A 392 -10.19 -15.19 1.86
N ILE A 393 -9.08 -14.47 1.99
CA ILE A 393 -8.73 -13.74 3.22
C ILE A 393 -8.74 -12.24 2.94
N GLY A 394 -9.56 -11.50 3.68
CA GLY A 394 -9.61 -10.05 3.63
C GLY A 394 -8.58 -9.42 4.59
N LEU A 395 -7.81 -8.47 4.10
CA LEU A 395 -6.86 -7.69 4.87
C LEU A 395 -7.37 -6.26 4.99
N CYS A 396 -7.32 -5.63 6.17
CA CYS A 396 -7.67 -4.22 6.29
C CYS A 396 -6.85 -3.50 7.35
N ALA A 397 -6.45 -2.27 7.06
CA ALA A 397 -5.61 -1.46 7.93
C ALA A 397 -6.07 -0.01 8.01
N PHE A 398 -5.68 0.62 9.12
CA PHE A 398 -5.85 2.03 9.39
C PHE A 398 -4.65 2.53 10.19
N GLY A 399 -4.12 3.68 9.86
CA GLY A 399 -2.96 4.27 10.52
C GLY A 399 -2.99 5.80 10.55
N GLY A 400 -1.97 6.36 11.18
CA GLY A 400 -1.77 7.82 11.22
C GLY A 400 -1.76 8.42 9.82
N GLY A 401 -2.20 9.65 9.72
CA GLY A 401 -2.23 10.35 8.47
C GLY A 401 -3.58 11.06 8.17
N PHE A 402 -4.80 10.50 8.21
CA PHE A 402 -5.00 9.05 8.27
C PHE A 402 -4.72 8.37 6.95
N THR A 403 -4.09 7.20 7.00
CA THR A 403 -3.98 6.28 5.88
C THR A 403 -4.79 5.03 6.17
N PHE A 404 -5.43 4.43 5.16
CA PHE A 404 -6.22 3.23 5.34
C PHE A 404 -6.41 2.48 4.02
N GLY A 405 -6.76 1.24 4.11
CA GLY A 405 -7.02 0.41 2.94
C GLY A 405 -7.42 -1.01 3.28
N ALA A 406 -7.70 -1.77 2.22
CA ALA A 406 -7.95 -3.20 2.29
C ALA A 406 -7.34 -3.93 1.09
N GLY A 407 -7.09 -5.21 1.25
CA GLY A 407 -6.64 -6.13 0.22
C GLY A 407 -7.33 -7.48 0.36
N ILE A 408 -7.28 -8.29 -0.67
CA ILE A 408 -7.74 -9.67 -0.65
C ILE A 408 -6.59 -10.55 -1.11
N ILE A 409 -6.38 -11.65 -0.42
CA ILE A 409 -5.52 -12.75 -0.87
C ILE A 409 -6.35 -14.03 -0.95
N LYS A 410 -6.00 -14.90 -1.90
CA LYS A 410 -6.60 -16.22 -2.06
C LYS A 410 -5.49 -17.27 -2.01
N THR A 411 -5.58 -18.22 -1.09
CA THR A 411 -4.59 -19.31 -0.94
C THR A 411 -4.61 -20.25 -2.14
N LEU A 412 -3.44 -20.75 -2.52
CA LEU A 412 -3.22 -21.60 -3.70
C LEU A 412 -3.04 -23.08 -3.33
#